data_bd72b85a5172dac40560f5b0bc3fff58
#
_entry.id   bd72b85a5172dac40560f5b0bc3fff58
#
_cell.length_a   1.000
_cell.length_b   1.000
_cell.length_c   1.000
_cell.angle_alpha   90.00
_cell.angle_beta   90.00
_cell.angle_gamma   90.00
#
_symmetry.space_group_name_H-M   'P 1'
#
loop_
_entity.id
_entity.type
_entity.pdbx_description
1 polymer ?
#
loop_
_entity_poly.entity_id
_entity_poly.type
_entity_poly.pdbx_seq_one_letter_code
_entity_poly.pdbx_strand_id
1 'polypeptide(L)'
;MINWGGQGTYFNPVFLENGKDTIVERKRHSSAQVAHDALKWLDKGRDKEKPFMLMYQFKAPHRPWEPAEEFQSLFTDGDLPQPANFNDDYRGREAAKEQWMEIENHMNRRDLKIPPPEGLSRRESNNYYAYGNKGEFWTPNDTLQGAALKNWKYQTYIKDYLRCVAGVDKAVGQMLDYLEANGLSENTVVIYTSDQGFYLG
;
A
#
# COMPACT_ATOMS: atom_id res chain seq x y z
N MET A 1 -6.25 11.75 13.99
CA MET A 1 -4.80 11.49 13.77
C MET A 1 -4.48 11.58 12.29
N ILE A 2 -3.34 12.10 11.89
CA ILE A 2 -2.89 12.18 10.48
C ILE A 2 -1.44 11.68 10.37
N ASN A 3 -1.06 11.14 9.22
CA ASN A 3 0.34 10.79 8.96
C ASN A 3 1.23 12.03 8.95
N TRP A 4 2.41 11.91 9.56
CA TRP A 4 3.43 12.94 9.49
C TRP A 4 4.27 12.78 8.21
N GLY A 5 4.37 13.84 7.42
CA GLY A 5 5.26 13.87 6.26
C GLY A 5 4.82 13.04 5.05
N GLY A 6 3.74 13.41 4.39
CA GLY A 6 3.28 12.81 3.13
C GLY A 6 2.58 11.47 3.36
N GLN A 7 2.98 10.43 2.61
CA GLN A 7 2.28 9.13 2.61
C GLN A 7 2.57 8.25 3.83
N GLY A 8 3.44 8.67 4.74
CA GLY A 8 3.84 7.86 5.89
C GLY A 8 4.60 6.58 5.52
N THR A 9 4.74 5.69 6.50
CA THR A 9 5.40 4.39 6.36
C THR A 9 4.46 3.26 6.74
N TYR A 10 4.68 2.07 6.21
CA TYR A 10 3.93 0.87 6.60
C TYR A 10 4.31 0.37 7.99
N PHE A 11 5.61 0.36 8.27
CA PHE A 11 6.17 -0.01 9.57
C PHE A 11 6.70 1.21 10.31
N ASN A 12 6.60 1.19 11.62
CA ASN A 12 6.95 2.31 12.50
C ASN A 12 6.31 3.63 12.04
N PRO A 13 4.99 3.65 11.74
CA PRO A 13 4.33 4.84 11.26
C PRO A 13 4.39 5.96 12.31
N VAL A 14 4.52 7.19 11.82
CA VAL A 14 4.51 8.39 12.65
C VAL A 14 3.22 9.14 12.38
N PHE A 15 2.46 9.38 13.43
CA PHE A 15 1.19 10.10 13.36
C PHE A 15 1.25 11.41 14.14
N LEU A 16 0.48 12.38 13.70
CA LEU A 16 0.23 13.62 14.40
C LEU A 16 -1.15 13.55 15.06
N GLU A 17 -1.20 13.56 16.38
CA GLU A 17 -2.44 13.58 17.15
C GLU A 17 -2.84 15.01 17.46
N ASN A 18 -4.10 15.37 17.18
CA ASN A 18 -4.68 16.69 17.44
C ASN A 18 -3.85 17.87 16.86
N GLY A 19 -3.07 17.62 15.82
CA GLY A 19 -2.22 18.62 15.19
C GLY A 19 -1.00 19.06 16.02
N LYS A 20 -0.69 18.37 17.11
CA LYS A 20 0.38 18.79 18.06
C LYS A 20 1.32 17.66 18.43
N ASP A 21 0.78 16.53 18.86
CA ASP A 21 1.57 15.47 19.44
C ASP A 21 2.00 14.45 18.38
N THR A 22 3.30 14.20 18.29
CA THR A 22 3.85 13.20 17.38
C THR A 22 3.92 11.86 18.08
N ILE A 23 3.22 10.87 17.51
CA ILE A 23 3.21 9.49 18.01
C ILE A 23 3.92 8.59 17.03
N VAL A 24 4.91 7.84 17.50
CA VAL A 24 5.62 6.81 16.73
C VAL A 24 5.13 5.45 17.19
N GLU A 25 4.38 4.76 16.35
CA GLU A 25 3.95 3.39 16.65
C GLU A 25 5.01 2.39 16.15
N ARG A 26 5.50 1.52 17.04
CA ARG A 26 6.57 0.56 16.73
C ARG A 26 6.12 -0.89 16.75
N LYS A 27 4.89 -1.16 17.15
CA LYS A 27 4.37 -2.52 17.37
C LYS A 27 3.36 -2.96 16.33
N ARG A 28 2.79 -2.03 15.58
CA ARG A 28 1.73 -2.32 14.63
C ARG A 28 2.09 -1.83 13.24
N HIS A 29 1.62 -2.57 12.26
CA HIS A 29 1.58 -2.11 10.89
C HIS A 29 0.60 -0.91 10.77
N SER A 30 0.85 0.02 9.84
CA SER A 30 0.07 1.25 9.71
C SER A 30 -1.42 1.02 9.54
N SER A 31 -1.84 0.03 8.74
CA SER A 31 -3.27 -0.29 8.57
C SER A 31 -3.91 -0.74 9.88
N ALA A 32 -3.24 -1.60 10.64
CA ALA A 32 -3.72 -2.04 11.95
C ALA A 32 -3.73 -0.91 12.99
N GLN A 33 -2.78 0.03 12.91
CA GLN A 33 -2.74 1.17 13.80
C GLN A 33 -3.87 2.15 13.51
N VAL A 34 -4.12 2.45 12.23
CA VAL A 34 -5.26 3.29 11.83
C VAL A 34 -6.58 2.70 12.30
N ALA A 35 -6.76 1.37 12.16
CA ALA A 35 -7.94 0.67 12.66
C ALA A 35 -8.09 0.80 14.19
N HIS A 36 -7.01 0.53 14.92
CA HIS A 36 -6.99 0.66 16.37
C HIS A 36 -7.39 2.06 16.86
N ASP A 37 -6.82 3.10 16.25
CA ASP A 37 -7.07 4.47 16.68
C ASP A 37 -8.47 4.94 16.32
N ALA A 38 -8.98 4.57 15.17
CA ALA A 38 -10.34 4.87 14.74
C ALA A 38 -11.38 4.21 15.68
N LEU A 39 -11.20 2.92 15.98
CA LEU A 39 -12.07 2.21 16.91
C LEU A 39 -11.99 2.77 18.34
N LYS A 40 -10.78 3.09 18.81
CA LYS A 40 -10.59 3.73 20.12
C LYS A 40 -11.30 5.09 20.19
N TRP A 41 -11.25 5.87 19.12
CA TRP A 41 -11.93 7.14 19.04
C TRP A 41 -13.46 6.98 19.05
N LEU A 42 -14.00 6.05 18.30
CA LEU A 42 -15.42 5.74 18.29
C LEU A 42 -15.92 5.29 19.67
N ASP A 43 -15.13 4.48 20.37
CA ASP A 43 -15.49 3.93 21.69
C ASP A 43 -15.40 4.97 22.80
N LYS A 44 -14.30 5.73 22.85
CA LYS A 44 -13.94 6.59 24.01
C LYS A 44 -13.63 8.04 23.69
N GLY A 45 -13.41 8.36 22.42
CA GLY A 45 -12.91 9.69 22.03
C GLY A 45 -13.99 10.66 21.55
N ARG A 46 -15.12 10.15 21.06
CA ARG A 46 -16.23 10.99 20.57
C ARG A 46 -17.28 11.27 21.63
N ASP A 47 -18.02 12.34 21.47
CA ASP A 47 -19.26 12.59 22.19
C ASP A 47 -20.36 11.70 21.59
N LYS A 48 -20.88 10.74 22.37
CA LYS A 48 -21.85 9.75 21.89
C LYS A 48 -23.23 10.35 21.63
N GLU A 49 -23.53 11.53 22.18
CA GLU A 49 -24.80 12.24 21.98
C GLU A 49 -24.80 13.08 20.69
N LYS A 50 -23.67 13.13 19.97
CA LYS A 50 -23.54 13.89 18.74
C LYS A 50 -23.31 13.00 17.53
N PRO A 51 -23.77 13.40 16.35
CA PRO A 51 -23.40 12.74 15.10
C PRO A 51 -21.90 12.86 14.88
N PHE A 52 -21.32 11.91 14.14
CA PHE A 52 -19.90 11.93 13.79
C PHE A 52 -19.68 11.80 12.29
N MET A 53 -18.53 12.29 11.85
CA MET A 53 -17.93 11.98 10.55
C MET A 53 -16.52 11.44 10.80
N LEU A 54 -16.19 10.31 10.18
CA LEU A 54 -14.87 9.70 10.30
C LEU A 54 -14.29 9.50 8.90
N MET A 55 -13.14 10.09 8.63
CA MET A 55 -12.33 9.80 7.46
C MET A 55 -11.32 8.71 7.82
N TYR A 56 -11.60 7.48 7.36
CA TYR A 56 -10.84 6.28 7.69
C TYR A 56 -9.87 5.96 6.54
N GLN A 57 -8.72 6.63 6.56
CA GLN A 57 -7.78 6.67 5.45
C GLN A 57 -6.53 5.84 5.73
N PHE A 58 -6.14 5.02 4.78
CA PHE A 58 -5.00 4.13 4.85
C PHE A 58 -3.86 4.59 3.95
N LYS A 59 -2.61 4.30 4.34
CA LYS A 59 -1.48 4.32 3.42
C LYS A 59 -1.62 3.25 2.34
N ALA A 60 -2.05 2.07 2.71
CA ALA A 60 -2.27 0.96 1.78
C ALA A 60 -3.42 1.27 0.80
N PRO A 61 -3.29 0.87 -0.47
CA PRO A 61 -2.20 0.14 -1.10
C PRO A 61 -1.17 1.01 -1.85
N HIS A 62 -0.77 2.17 -1.32
CA HIS A 62 0.27 3.01 -1.93
C HIS A 62 1.63 2.29 -1.96
N ARG A 63 2.40 2.47 -3.00
CA ARG A 63 3.77 1.92 -3.12
C ARG A 63 4.76 2.56 -2.10
N PRO A 64 5.87 1.90 -1.72
CA PRO A 64 6.17 0.49 -1.98
C PRO A 64 5.29 -0.39 -1.09
N TRP A 65 4.78 -1.46 -1.63
CA TRP A 65 3.84 -2.35 -0.93
C TRP A 65 4.58 -3.18 0.13
N GLU A 66 4.34 -2.89 1.39
CA GLU A 66 4.96 -3.59 2.52
C GLU A 66 3.84 -4.21 3.37
N PRO A 67 3.39 -5.43 3.07
CA PRO A 67 2.28 -6.06 3.77
C PRO A 67 2.64 -6.41 5.22
N ALA A 68 1.62 -6.41 6.07
CA ALA A 68 1.79 -6.89 7.43
C ALA A 68 2.17 -8.38 7.46
N GLU A 69 2.90 -8.80 8.49
CA GLU A 69 3.44 -10.15 8.61
C GLU A 69 2.37 -11.24 8.47
N GLU A 70 1.20 -11.02 9.06
CA GLU A 70 0.07 -11.95 9.00
C GLU A 70 -0.48 -12.23 7.57
N PHE A 71 -0.19 -11.36 6.59
CA PHE A 71 -0.64 -11.53 5.20
C PHE A 71 0.46 -12.00 4.25
N GLN A 72 1.70 -12.16 4.71
CA GLN A 72 2.82 -12.55 3.85
C GLN A 72 2.68 -13.94 3.24
N SER A 73 1.93 -14.82 3.89
CA SER A 73 1.65 -16.16 3.39
C SER A 73 0.55 -16.23 2.32
N LEU A 74 -0.17 -15.13 2.05
CA LEU A 74 -1.17 -15.11 0.99
C LEU A 74 -0.50 -15.15 -0.40
N PHE A 75 -1.16 -15.80 -1.36
CA PHE A 75 -0.75 -15.85 -2.77
C PHE A 75 0.64 -16.46 -3.01
N THR A 76 1.03 -17.44 -2.18
CA THR A 76 2.30 -18.17 -2.35
C THR A 76 2.21 -19.31 -3.37
N ASP A 77 1.00 -19.83 -3.63
CA ASP A 77 0.77 -21.02 -4.44
C ASP A 77 0.65 -20.69 -5.92
N GLY A 78 1.79 -20.42 -6.55
CA GLY A 78 1.87 -20.18 -7.99
C GLY A 78 1.70 -18.70 -8.37
N ASP A 79 1.57 -18.48 -9.68
CA ASP A 79 1.40 -17.16 -10.28
C ASP A 79 -0.07 -16.73 -10.29
N LEU A 80 -0.29 -15.45 -10.02
CA LEU A 80 -1.59 -14.82 -10.22
C LEU A 80 -1.86 -14.62 -11.73
N PRO A 81 -3.11 -14.70 -12.17
CA PRO A 81 -3.45 -14.49 -13.57
C PRO A 81 -3.08 -13.09 -14.02
N GLN A 82 -2.54 -12.99 -15.24
CA GLN A 82 -2.34 -11.71 -15.90
C GLN A 82 -3.67 -11.23 -16.50
N PRO A 83 -3.97 -9.90 -16.48
CA PRO A 83 -5.14 -9.39 -17.19
C PRO A 83 -5.01 -9.59 -18.69
N ALA A 84 -6.13 -9.67 -19.40
CA ALA A 84 -6.15 -9.94 -20.85
C ALA A 84 -5.40 -8.87 -21.66
N ASN A 85 -5.29 -7.66 -21.15
CA ASN A 85 -4.59 -6.52 -21.76
C ASN A 85 -3.16 -6.31 -21.20
N PHE A 86 -2.57 -7.30 -20.55
CA PHE A 86 -1.24 -7.20 -19.93
C PHE A 86 -0.12 -6.75 -20.87
N ASN A 87 -0.24 -7.08 -22.17
CA ASN A 87 0.70 -6.70 -23.19
C ASN A 87 0.10 -5.72 -24.21
N ASP A 88 -0.80 -4.85 -23.75
CA ASP A 88 -1.41 -3.80 -24.58
C ASP A 88 -0.36 -2.80 -25.08
N ASP A 89 -0.48 -2.40 -26.35
CA ASP A 89 0.39 -1.40 -26.98
C ASP A 89 -0.06 0.05 -26.79
N TYR A 90 -1.15 0.24 -26.03
CA TYR A 90 -1.80 1.53 -25.75
C TYR A 90 -2.17 2.34 -27.01
N ARG A 91 -2.34 1.70 -28.17
CA ARG A 91 -2.66 2.38 -29.42
C ARG A 91 -3.92 3.25 -29.28
N GLY A 92 -3.84 4.53 -29.64
CA GLY A 92 -4.92 5.49 -29.54
C GLY A 92 -5.20 5.99 -28.13
N ARG A 93 -4.30 5.72 -27.16
CA ARG A 93 -4.42 6.15 -25.75
C ARG A 93 -3.14 6.82 -25.29
N GLU A 94 -2.93 8.04 -25.76
CA GLU A 94 -1.68 8.80 -25.52
C GLU A 94 -1.33 8.93 -24.02
N ALA A 95 -2.32 9.25 -23.19
CA ALA A 95 -2.08 9.41 -21.75
C ALA A 95 -1.55 8.12 -21.10
N ALA A 96 -2.08 6.95 -21.48
CA ALA A 96 -1.61 5.67 -20.96
C ALA A 96 -0.22 5.31 -21.50
N LYS A 97 0.05 5.66 -22.77
CA LYS A 97 1.33 5.39 -23.42
C LYS A 97 2.48 6.22 -22.86
N GLU A 98 2.23 7.48 -22.55
CA GLU A 98 3.24 8.42 -22.08
C GLU A 98 3.48 8.38 -20.55
N GLN A 99 2.63 7.68 -19.81
CA GLN A 99 2.77 7.68 -18.36
C GLN A 99 3.89 6.72 -17.90
N TRP A 100 4.54 7.14 -16.83
CA TRP A 100 5.68 6.44 -16.20
C TRP A 100 5.24 5.39 -15.19
N MET A 101 4.46 4.40 -15.64
CA MET A 101 3.90 3.38 -14.75
C MET A 101 3.87 1.97 -15.37
N GLU A 102 4.75 1.72 -16.34
CA GLU A 102 4.91 0.39 -16.92
C GLU A 102 5.59 -0.57 -15.95
N ILE A 103 5.14 -1.80 -15.95
CA ILE A 103 5.73 -2.87 -15.15
C ILE A 103 7.18 -3.13 -15.56
N GLU A 104 7.43 -3.19 -16.86
CA GLU A 104 8.75 -3.51 -17.41
C GLU A 104 9.79 -2.45 -17.09
N ASN A 105 9.44 -1.16 -17.30
CA ASN A 105 10.40 -0.06 -17.32
C ASN A 105 10.39 0.82 -16.05
N HIS A 106 9.32 0.78 -15.24
CA HIS A 106 9.13 1.74 -14.17
C HIS A 106 8.95 1.14 -12.76
N MET A 107 8.89 -0.21 -12.65
CA MET A 107 9.01 -0.87 -11.35
C MET A 107 10.44 -0.76 -10.85
N ASN A 108 10.62 -0.09 -9.72
CA ASN A 108 11.95 0.11 -9.16
C ASN A 108 12.33 -0.98 -8.14
N ARG A 109 13.58 -0.93 -7.72
CA ARG A 109 14.16 -1.90 -6.76
C ARG A 109 13.43 -1.95 -5.43
N ARG A 110 12.91 -0.83 -4.96
CA ARG A 110 12.15 -0.76 -3.71
C ARG A 110 10.81 -1.46 -3.82
N ASP A 111 10.10 -1.23 -4.92
CA ASP A 111 8.82 -1.90 -5.19
C ASP A 111 8.98 -3.43 -5.28
N LEU A 112 10.11 -3.88 -5.83
CA LEU A 112 10.44 -5.28 -6.04
C LEU A 112 11.16 -5.93 -4.84
N LYS A 113 11.32 -5.21 -3.71
CA LYS A 113 12.01 -5.68 -2.51
C LYS A 113 13.44 -6.17 -2.75
N ILE A 114 14.13 -5.54 -3.70
CA ILE A 114 15.51 -5.89 -4.02
C ILE A 114 16.44 -5.15 -3.03
N PRO A 115 17.17 -5.87 -2.17
CA PRO A 115 18.02 -5.22 -1.18
C PRO A 115 19.20 -4.49 -1.84
N PRO A 116 19.68 -3.40 -1.26
CA PRO A 116 20.89 -2.76 -1.73
C PRO A 116 22.11 -3.67 -1.46
N PRO A 117 23.18 -3.52 -2.26
CA PRO A 117 24.44 -4.17 -1.96
C PRO A 117 24.93 -3.84 -0.54
N GLU A 118 25.64 -4.79 0.07
CA GLU A 118 26.24 -4.57 1.39
C GLU A 118 27.28 -3.43 1.35
N GLY A 119 27.41 -2.72 2.46
CA GLY A 119 28.43 -1.69 2.64
C GLY A 119 28.08 -0.31 2.11
N LEU A 120 26.89 -0.10 1.55
CA LEU A 120 26.44 1.23 1.13
C LEU A 120 26.16 2.14 2.33
N SER A 121 26.60 3.39 2.23
CA SER A 121 26.17 4.45 3.12
C SER A 121 24.65 4.71 3.00
N ARG A 122 24.05 5.34 4.02
CA ARG A 122 22.63 5.72 3.99
C ARG A 122 22.26 6.55 2.76
N ARG A 123 23.15 7.45 2.31
CA ARG A 123 22.91 8.26 1.12
C ARG A 123 22.91 7.42 -0.15
N GLU A 124 23.84 6.48 -0.27
CA GLU A 124 23.92 5.58 -1.42
C GLU A 124 22.72 4.61 -1.44
N SER A 125 22.32 4.08 -0.29
CA SER A 125 21.11 3.25 -0.17
C SER A 125 19.85 4.03 -0.58
N ASN A 126 19.72 5.28 -0.18
CA ASN A 126 18.61 6.13 -0.61
C ASN A 126 18.63 6.35 -2.12
N ASN A 127 19.79 6.61 -2.71
CA ASN A 127 19.95 6.77 -4.15
C ASN A 127 19.66 5.48 -4.91
N TYR A 128 20.01 4.34 -4.33
CA TYR A 128 19.71 3.02 -4.89
C TYR A 128 18.20 2.78 -5.06
N TYR A 129 17.40 3.33 -4.15
CA TYR A 129 15.94 3.23 -4.18
C TYR A 129 15.24 4.45 -4.80
N ALA A 130 15.99 5.44 -5.30
CA ALA A 130 15.38 6.64 -5.85
C ALA A 130 14.51 6.32 -7.07
N TYR A 131 13.32 6.92 -7.10
CA TYR A 131 12.43 6.87 -8.26
C TYR A 131 13.07 7.65 -9.41
N GLY A 132 13.04 7.08 -10.60
CA GLY A 132 13.51 7.75 -11.81
C GLY A 132 14.97 7.52 -12.19
N ASN A 133 15.68 6.62 -11.55
CA ASN A 133 16.93 6.11 -12.08
C ASN A 133 16.68 5.35 -13.38
N LYS A 134 16.65 6.10 -14.48
CA LYS A 134 16.54 5.56 -15.83
C LYS A 134 17.79 4.76 -16.13
N GLY A 135 17.65 3.50 -16.44
CA GLY A 135 18.63 2.76 -17.23
C GLY A 135 19.44 1.69 -16.55
N GLU A 136 19.37 1.48 -15.25
CA GLU A 136 19.93 0.28 -14.66
C GLU A 136 18.82 -0.68 -14.25
N PHE A 137 18.37 -1.47 -15.22
CA PHE A 137 17.47 -2.59 -14.98
C PHE A 137 18.22 -3.70 -14.30
N TRP A 138 18.29 -3.59 -13.00
CA TRP A 138 18.84 -4.65 -12.20
C TRP A 138 17.76 -5.71 -11.93
N THR A 139 18.07 -6.94 -12.21
CA THR A 139 17.24 -8.09 -11.85
C THR A 139 17.94 -8.85 -10.73
N PRO A 140 17.23 -9.45 -9.79
CA PRO A 140 17.83 -10.30 -8.77
C PRO A 140 18.46 -11.56 -9.38
N ASN A 141 18.18 -11.80 -10.64
CA ASN A 141 18.68 -12.91 -11.38
C ASN A 141 18.96 -12.44 -12.82
N ASP A 142 20.22 -12.26 -13.16
CA ASP A 142 20.69 -11.82 -14.49
C ASP A 142 20.21 -12.75 -15.65
N THR A 143 19.58 -13.87 -15.31
CA THR A 143 19.04 -14.82 -16.27
C THR A 143 17.63 -14.46 -16.77
N LEU A 144 16.88 -13.57 -16.08
CA LEU A 144 15.54 -13.19 -16.50
C LEU A 144 15.56 -12.01 -17.45
N GLN A 145 14.95 -12.19 -18.62
CA GLN A 145 14.84 -11.16 -19.65
C GLN A 145 13.45 -11.17 -20.32
N GLY A 146 13.08 -10.07 -20.97
CA GLY A 146 11.86 -9.96 -21.75
C GLY A 146 10.60 -10.34 -20.98
N ALA A 147 9.74 -11.17 -21.57
CA ALA A 147 8.46 -11.57 -20.99
C ALA A 147 8.59 -12.25 -19.61
N ALA A 148 9.64 -13.04 -19.41
CA ALA A 148 9.88 -13.70 -18.12
C ALA A 148 10.21 -12.69 -17.02
N LEU A 149 11.02 -11.69 -17.32
CA LEU A 149 11.31 -10.59 -16.40
C LEU A 149 10.07 -9.75 -16.10
N LYS A 150 9.30 -9.39 -17.12
CA LYS A 150 8.04 -8.65 -16.97
C LYS A 150 7.06 -9.42 -16.08
N ASN A 151 6.89 -10.72 -16.29
CA ASN A 151 6.05 -11.55 -15.43
C ASN A 151 6.56 -11.61 -14.00
N TRP A 152 7.87 -11.80 -13.79
CA TRP A 152 8.44 -11.82 -12.45
C TRP A 152 8.20 -10.50 -11.70
N LYS A 153 8.38 -9.35 -12.36
CA LYS A 153 8.07 -8.03 -11.77
C LYS A 153 6.59 -7.92 -11.43
N TYR A 154 5.72 -8.36 -12.33
CA TYR A 154 4.28 -8.37 -12.10
C TYR A 154 3.91 -9.20 -10.88
N GLN A 155 4.35 -10.45 -10.82
CA GLN A 155 4.05 -11.34 -9.71
C GLN A 155 4.57 -10.81 -8.36
N THR A 156 5.74 -10.21 -8.38
CA THR A 156 6.34 -9.64 -7.16
C THR A 156 5.50 -8.49 -6.61
N TYR A 157 5.13 -7.52 -7.44
CA TYR A 157 4.39 -6.37 -6.94
C TYR A 157 2.91 -6.66 -6.69
N ILE A 158 2.27 -7.44 -7.59
CA ILE A 158 0.82 -7.66 -7.48
C ILE A 158 0.46 -8.49 -6.22
N LYS A 159 1.29 -9.45 -5.87
CA LYS A 159 1.12 -10.22 -4.63
C LYS A 159 1.24 -9.32 -3.41
N ASP A 160 2.24 -8.47 -3.33
CA ASP A 160 2.41 -7.52 -2.22
C ASP A 160 1.31 -6.46 -2.19
N TYR A 161 0.87 -5.98 -3.35
CA TYR A 161 -0.30 -5.10 -3.47
C TYR A 161 -1.54 -5.73 -2.83
N LEU A 162 -1.90 -6.95 -3.25
CA LEU A 162 -3.07 -7.66 -2.75
C LEU A 162 -2.95 -8.04 -1.26
N ARG A 163 -1.76 -8.35 -0.78
CA ARG A 163 -1.50 -8.53 0.66
C ARG A 163 -1.74 -7.25 1.46
N CYS A 164 -1.37 -6.10 0.91
CA CYS A 164 -1.68 -4.81 1.52
C CYS A 164 -3.19 -4.53 1.50
N VAL A 165 -3.89 -4.88 0.43
CA VAL A 165 -5.36 -4.78 0.33
C VAL A 165 -6.03 -5.66 1.37
N ALA A 166 -5.54 -6.90 1.60
CA ALA A 166 -6.06 -7.78 2.65
C ALA A 166 -5.98 -7.13 4.05
N GLY A 167 -4.93 -6.35 4.29
CA GLY A 167 -4.80 -5.57 5.54
C GLY A 167 -5.84 -4.46 5.66
N VAL A 168 -6.21 -3.82 4.56
CA VAL A 168 -7.30 -2.82 4.52
C VAL A 168 -8.65 -3.50 4.71
N ASP A 169 -8.88 -4.60 4.03
CA ASP A 169 -10.13 -5.39 4.11
C ASP A 169 -10.40 -5.81 5.56
N LYS A 170 -9.40 -6.38 6.23
CA LYS A 170 -9.50 -6.71 7.67
C LYS A 170 -9.85 -5.49 8.53
N ALA A 171 -9.21 -4.36 8.28
CA ALA A 171 -9.47 -3.14 9.03
C ALA A 171 -10.88 -2.59 8.80
N VAL A 172 -11.37 -2.64 7.57
CA VAL A 172 -12.75 -2.27 7.22
C VAL A 172 -13.74 -3.24 7.88
N GLY A 173 -13.49 -4.54 7.83
CA GLY A 173 -14.31 -5.54 8.53
C GLY A 173 -14.44 -5.23 10.02
N GLN A 174 -13.34 -4.95 10.72
CA GLN A 174 -13.37 -4.56 12.14
C GLN A 174 -14.20 -3.30 12.41
N MET A 175 -14.20 -2.35 11.48
CA MET A 175 -15.03 -1.15 11.58
C MET A 175 -16.51 -1.47 11.44
N LEU A 176 -16.89 -2.29 10.45
CA LEU A 176 -18.27 -2.70 10.22
C LEU A 176 -18.80 -3.52 11.41
N ASP A 177 -18.02 -4.46 11.91
CA ASP A 177 -18.35 -5.24 13.10
C ASP A 177 -18.60 -4.35 14.33
N TYR A 178 -17.76 -3.31 14.50
CA TYR A 178 -17.95 -2.35 15.58
C TYR A 178 -19.25 -1.56 15.45
N LEU A 179 -19.58 -1.11 14.23
CA LEU A 179 -20.83 -0.36 13.99
C LEU A 179 -22.04 -1.22 14.30
N GLU A 180 -22.03 -2.49 13.87
CA GLU A 180 -23.10 -3.44 14.12
C GLU A 180 -23.24 -3.74 15.62
N ALA A 181 -22.15 -4.10 16.28
CA ALA A 181 -22.14 -4.46 17.71
C ALA A 181 -22.58 -3.30 18.63
N ASN A 182 -22.47 -2.06 18.17
CA ASN A 182 -22.86 -0.87 18.95
C ASN A 182 -24.19 -0.24 18.47
N GLY A 183 -24.94 -0.91 17.57
CA GLY A 183 -26.24 -0.44 17.09
C GLY A 183 -26.14 0.85 16.26
N LEU A 184 -25.01 1.09 15.61
CA LEU A 184 -24.74 2.28 14.81
C LEU A 184 -25.00 2.06 13.31
N SER A 185 -25.07 0.82 12.84
CA SER A 185 -25.18 0.48 11.42
C SER A 185 -26.37 1.11 10.73
N GLU A 186 -27.55 1.09 11.36
CA GLU A 186 -28.79 1.62 10.80
C GLU A 186 -28.78 3.15 10.58
N ASN A 187 -27.92 3.87 11.32
CA ASN A 187 -27.82 5.33 11.27
C ASN A 187 -26.46 5.82 10.78
N THR A 188 -25.67 4.96 10.14
CA THR A 188 -24.36 5.32 9.60
C THR A 188 -24.27 5.03 8.11
N VAL A 189 -23.98 6.04 7.32
CA VAL A 189 -23.66 5.88 5.89
C VAL A 189 -22.17 5.57 5.77
N VAL A 190 -21.86 4.41 5.19
CA VAL A 190 -20.48 4.00 4.89
C VAL A 190 -20.20 4.20 3.41
N ILE A 191 -19.14 4.95 3.10
CA ILE A 191 -18.69 5.19 1.73
C ILE A 191 -17.29 4.64 1.58
N TYR A 192 -17.11 3.69 0.67
CA TYR A 192 -15.79 3.17 0.30
C TYR A 192 -15.36 3.77 -1.04
N THR A 193 -14.17 4.37 -1.05
CA THR A 193 -13.64 5.02 -2.26
C THR A 193 -12.11 5.05 -2.22
N SER A 194 -11.49 5.42 -3.33
CA SER A 194 -10.06 5.71 -3.43
C SER A 194 -9.85 7.05 -4.13
N ASP A 195 -8.80 7.75 -3.78
CA ASP A 195 -8.34 8.98 -4.45
C ASP A 195 -7.57 8.67 -5.73
N GLN A 196 -6.89 7.52 -5.77
CA GLN A 196 -6.01 7.05 -6.83
C GLN A 196 -6.07 5.53 -6.96
N GLY A 197 -5.45 4.97 -8.00
CA GLY A 197 -5.32 3.54 -8.17
C GLY A 197 -4.24 3.12 -9.17
N PHE A 198 -3.80 1.88 -9.06
CA PHE A 198 -3.00 1.20 -10.07
C PHE A 198 -3.91 0.44 -11.02
N TYR A 199 -3.52 0.33 -12.30
CA TYR A 199 -4.28 -0.44 -13.29
C TYR A 199 -4.13 -1.96 -13.13
N LEU A 200 -3.20 -2.41 -12.28
CA LEU A 200 -2.96 -3.81 -11.89
C LEU A 200 -2.51 -4.74 -13.02
N GLY A 201 -1.91 -4.20 -14.05
CA GLY A 201 -1.36 -4.98 -15.16
C GLY A 201 -1.52 -4.37 -16.52
#